data_c2b43cf66d7aeb91252ce15d2c5b7bb7
#
_entry.id   c2b43cf66d7aeb91252ce15d2c5b7bb7
#
_cell.length_a   1.000
_cell.length_b   1.000
_cell.length_c   1.000
_cell.angle_alpha   90.00
_cell.angle_beta   90.00
_cell.angle_gamma   90.00
#
_symmetry.space_group_name_H-M   'P 1'
#
loop_
_entity.id
_entity.type
_entity.pdbx_description
1 polymer ?
#
loop_
_entity_poly.entity_id
_entity_poly.type
_entity_poly.pdbx_seq_one_letter_code
_entity_poly.pdbx_strand_id
1 'polypeptide(L)'
;MQIVSEKERKIKMDKKEFALNQHEKWNGKIEVISRAKIETPEDLAVAYTPGVAEPCLKIAKDVDLSYKYTRRGNLVAVVTDGTAVLGLGDIGPEAAMPV
;
A
#
# COMPACT_ATOMS: atom_id res chain seq x y z
N MET A 1 -8.41 41.00 -13.16
CA MET A 1 -8.99 40.34 -11.99
C MET A 1 -9.52 38.96 -12.39
N GLN A 2 -8.99 37.93 -11.80
CA GLN A 2 -9.36 36.57 -12.14
C GLN A 2 -10.56 36.15 -11.30
N ILE A 3 -11.66 35.78 -11.99
CA ILE A 3 -12.87 35.32 -11.32
C ILE A 3 -12.74 33.82 -11.06
N VAL A 4 -12.68 33.45 -9.79
CA VAL A 4 -12.61 32.06 -9.36
C VAL A 4 -14.04 31.56 -9.14
N SER A 5 -14.36 30.36 -9.64
CA SER A 5 -15.67 29.76 -9.42
C SER A 5 -15.91 29.51 -7.93
N GLU A 6 -17.17 29.43 -7.53
CA GLU A 6 -17.56 29.12 -6.16
C GLU A 6 -16.97 27.77 -5.71
N LYS A 7 -16.98 26.80 -6.62
CA LYS A 7 -16.39 25.47 -6.39
C LYS A 7 -14.88 25.55 -6.14
N GLU A 8 -14.16 26.31 -6.95
CA GLU A 8 -12.72 26.52 -6.80
C GLU A 8 -12.38 27.26 -5.50
N ARG A 9 -13.21 28.24 -5.15
CA ARG A 9 -13.07 29.03 -3.91
C ARG A 9 -13.29 28.13 -2.69
N LYS A 10 -14.31 27.28 -2.72
CA LYS A 10 -14.61 26.32 -1.67
C LYS A 10 -13.46 25.32 -1.50
N ILE A 11 -12.94 24.77 -2.59
CA ILE A 11 -11.77 23.87 -2.58
C ILE A 11 -10.55 24.56 -1.98
N LYS A 12 -10.29 25.82 -2.36
CA LYS A 12 -9.17 26.62 -1.82
C LYS A 12 -9.32 26.90 -0.33
N MET A 13 -10.51 27.28 0.13
CA MET A 13 -10.78 27.65 1.52
C MET A 13 -10.77 26.43 2.44
N ASP A 14 -11.32 25.30 1.96
CA ASP A 14 -11.48 24.06 2.72
C ASP A 14 -10.48 22.99 2.31
N LYS A 15 -9.29 23.42 1.87
CA LYS A 15 -8.26 22.48 1.39
C LYS A 15 -7.88 21.43 2.42
N LYS A 16 -7.78 21.83 3.69
CA LYS A 16 -7.47 20.93 4.80
C LYS A 16 -8.62 19.95 5.05
N GLU A 17 -9.84 20.44 5.03
CA GLU A 17 -11.03 19.62 5.18
C GLU A 17 -11.21 18.67 4.00
N PHE A 18 -10.97 19.13 2.77
CA PHE A 18 -10.98 18.29 1.59
C PHE A 18 -9.98 17.14 1.69
N ALA A 19 -8.75 17.44 2.14
CA ALA A 19 -7.73 16.43 2.33
C ALA A 19 -8.15 15.40 3.39
N LEU A 20 -8.73 15.84 4.48
CA LEU A 20 -9.23 14.96 5.53
C LEU A 20 -10.32 14.02 5.00
N ASN A 21 -11.29 14.59 4.27
CA ASN A 21 -12.39 13.83 3.67
C ASN A 21 -11.90 12.80 2.64
N GLN A 22 -10.89 13.16 1.86
CA GLN A 22 -10.29 12.23 0.89
C GLN A 22 -9.59 11.06 1.58
N HIS A 23 -8.87 11.32 2.67
CA HIS A 23 -8.20 10.25 3.42
C HIS A 23 -9.22 9.30 4.07
N GLU A 24 -10.34 9.83 4.55
CA GLU A 24 -11.44 9.01 5.04
C GLU A 24 -12.05 8.17 3.94
N LYS A 25 -12.32 8.76 2.79
CA LYS A 25 -12.88 8.08 1.62
C LYS A 25 -11.99 6.96 1.11
N TRP A 26 -10.67 7.19 1.07
CA TRP A 26 -9.71 6.16 0.67
C TRP A 26 -9.59 5.04 1.70
N ASN A 27 -9.82 5.34 2.96
CA ASN A 27 -9.59 4.41 4.07
C ASN A 27 -8.16 3.85 4.05
N GLY A 28 -7.22 4.75 3.84
CA GLY A 28 -5.80 4.43 3.60
C GLY A 28 -5.43 4.46 2.12
N LYS A 29 -4.15 4.70 1.85
CA LYS A 29 -3.63 4.87 0.49
C LYS A 29 -3.18 3.56 -0.16
N ILE A 30 -3.17 2.46 0.61
CA ILE A 30 -2.62 1.18 0.15
C ILE A 30 -3.77 0.21 -0.10
N GLU A 31 -3.74 -0.40 -1.26
CA GLU A 31 -4.60 -1.51 -1.61
C GLU A 31 -3.73 -2.70 -2.00
N VAL A 32 -4.10 -3.89 -1.53
CA VAL A 32 -3.40 -5.13 -1.86
C VAL A 32 -4.32 -6.00 -2.69
N ILE A 33 -3.86 -6.36 -3.88
CA ILE A 33 -4.58 -7.25 -4.78
C ILE A 33 -3.73 -8.49 -5.06
N SER A 34 -4.37 -9.63 -5.27
CA SER A 34 -3.69 -10.85 -5.65
C SER A 34 -3.43 -10.87 -7.16
N ARG A 35 -2.21 -11.21 -7.57
CA ARG A 35 -1.90 -11.52 -8.97
C ARG A 35 -2.33 -12.92 -9.36
N ALA A 36 -2.45 -13.79 -8.36
CA ALA A 36 -2.97 -15.13 -8.56
C ALA A 36 -4.50 -15.07 -8.60
N LYS A 37 -5.07 -15.41 -9.74
CA LYS A 37 -6.51 -15.47 -9.92
C LYS A 37 -6.99 -16.83 -9.40
N ILE A 38 -7.72 -16.82 -8.30
CA ILE A 38 -8.22 -18.04 -7.65
C ILE A 38 -9.74 -18.06 -7.77
N GLU A 39 -10.24 -18.76 -8.78
CA GLU A 39 -11.68 -18.89 -9.04
C GLU A 39 -12.14 -20.35 -8.99
N THR A 40 -11.22 -21.29 -9.13
CA THR A 40 -11.51 -22.73 -9.18
C THR A 40 -10.64 -23.48 -8.18
N PRO A 41 -11.04 -24.72 -7.79
CA PRO A 41 -10.17 -25.59 -6.98
C PRO A 41 -8.81 -25.86 -7.61
N GLU A 42 -8.75 -25.94 -8.95
CA GLU A 42 -7.51 -26.13 -9.69
C GLU A 42 -6.58 -24.93 -9.54
N ASP A 43 -7.12 -23.71 -9.60
CA ASP A 43 -6.36 -22.48 -9.38
C ASP A 43 -5.76 -22.45 -7.96
N LEU A 44 -6.53 -22.87 -6.97
CA LEU A 44 -6.08 -22.96 -5.59
C LEU A 44 -4.96 -24.00 -5.44
N ALA A 45 -5.05 -25.12 -6.13
CA ALA A 45 -4.04 -26.16 -6.11
C ALA A 45 -2.70 -25.67 -6.69
N VAL A 46 -2.72 -24.75 -7.63
CA VAL A 46 -1.51 -24.13 -8.20
C VAL A 46 -0.97 -23.03 -7.28
N ALA A 47 -1.84 -22.15 -6.80
CA ALA A 47 -1.43 -20.98 -6.02
C ALA A 47 -1.08 -21.33 -4.56
N TYR A 48 -1.66 -22.39 -4.04
CA TYR A 48 -1.47 -22.83 -2.67
C TYR A 48 -1.05 -24.32 -2.64
N THR A 49 -1.82 -25.19 -2.06
CA THR A 49 -1.44 -26.60 -1.87
C THR A 49 -2.01 -27.48 -2.98
N PRO A 50 -1.21 -28.32 -3.66
CA PRO A 50 0.22 -28.61 -3.41
C PRO A 50 1.22 -27.74 -4.22
N GLY A 51 0.75 -26.94 -5.17
CA GLY A 51 1.60 -26.23 -6.14
C GLY A 51 2.62 -25.27 -5.52
N VAL A 52 2.28 -24.65 -4.39
CA VAL A 52 3.16 -23.68 -3.70
C VAL A 52 4.46 -24.31 -3.20
N ALA A 53 4.50 -25.62 -3.02
CA ALA A 53 5.72 -26.32 -2.62
C ALA A 53 6.83 -26.18 -3.66
N GLU A 54 6.49 -26.09 -4.95
CA GLU A 54 7.48 -26.03 -6.02
C GLU A 54 8.37 -24.78 -5.95
N PRO A 55 7.84 -23.55 -5.92
CA PRO A 55 8.68 -22.38 -5.74
C PRO A 55 9.40 -22.38 -4.38
N CYS A 56 8.77 -22.88 -3.33
CA CYS A 56 9.42 -22.97 -2.02
C CYS A 56 10.69 -23.84 -2.07
N LEU A 57 10.61 -25.00 -2.71
CA LEU A 57 11.75 -25.91 -2.84
C LEU A 57 12.87 -25.34 -3.71
N LYS A 58 12.51 -24.61 -4.76
CA LYS A 58 13.48 -23.92 -5.62
C LYS A 58 14.22 -22.82 -4.85
N ILE A 59 13.50 -22.01 -4.11
CA ILE A 59 14.06 -20.92 -3.30
C ILE A 59 14.94 -21.50 -2.18
N ALA A 60 14.53 -22.60 -1.58
CA ALA A 60 15.34 -23.26 -0.52
C ALA A 60 16.71 -23.69 -1.02
N LYS A 61 16.85 -24.05 -2.29
CA LYS A 61 18.13 -24.43 -2.92
C LYS A 61 18.92 -23.21 -3.41
N ASP A 62 18.25 -22.14 -3.81
CA ASP A 62 18.86 -20.92 -4.33
C ASP A 62 18.00 -19.73 -3.88
N VAL A 63 18.48 -19.05 -2.84
CA VAL A 63 17.75 -17.95 -2.21
C VAL A 63 17.47 -16.80 -3.18
N ASP A 64 18.30 -16.58 -4.19
CA ASP A 64 18.12 -15.52 -5.18
C ASP A 64 16.88 -15.75 -6.04
N LEU A 65 16.38 -16.98 -6.13
CA LEU A 65 15.12 -17.26 -6.82
C LEU A 65 13.91 -16.65 -6.10
N SER A 66 14.06 -16.18 -4.87
CA SER A 66 13.01 -15.42 -4.20
C SER A 66 12.65 -14.15 -4.94
N TYR A 67 13.60 -13.54 -5.66
CA TYR A 67 13.32 -12.37 -6.52
C TYR A 67 12.50 -12.72 -7.75
N LYS A 68 12.59 -13.97 -8.21
CA LYS A 68 11.83 -14.46 -9.36
C LYS A 68 10.41 -14.88 -8.99
N TYR A 69 10.27 -15.58 -7.87
CA TYR A 69 8.99 -16.21 -7.49
C TYR A 69 8.18 -15.43 -6.46
N THR A 70 8.70 -14.32 -5.94
CA THR A 70 7.99 -13.46 -5.00
C THR A 70 8.12 -11.99 -5.36
N ARG A 71 7.42 -11.13 -4.63
CA ARG A 71 7.53 -9.67 -4.79
C ARG A 71 8.72 -9.07 -4.04
N ARG A 72 9.64 -9.90 -3.56
CA ARG A 72 10.77 -9.44 -2.74
C ARG A 72 11.54 -8.25 -3.35
N GLY A 73 11.73 -8.23 -4.66
CA GLY A 73 12.45 -7.16 -5.35
C GLY A 73 11.62 -5.90 -5.60
N ASN A 74 10.33 -5.90 -5.26
CA ASN A 74 9.41 -4.79 -5.58
C ASN A 74 8.66 -4.27 -4.35
N LEU A 75 9.20 -4.51 -3.16
CA LEU A 75 8.62 -4.02 -1.90
C LEU A 75 9.67 -3.21 -1.16
N VAL A 76 9.26 -2.01 -0.74
CA VAL A 76 10.07 -1.14 0.13
C VAL A 76 9.24 -0.82 1.35
N ALA A 77 9.79 -1.07 2.52
CA ALA A 77 9.13 -0.74 3.79
C ALA A 77 9.67 0.59 4.32
N VAL A 78 8.76 1.46 4.71
CA VAL A 78 9.08 2.64 5.51
C VAL A 78 8.71 2.30 6.95
N VAL A 79 9.73 2.24 7.82
CA VAL A 79 9.55 1.88 9.23
C VAL A 79 9.78 3.11 10.08
N THR A 80 8.82 3.45 10.93
CA THR A 80 8.89 4.65 11.76
C THR A 80 8.12 4.44 13.07
N ASP A 81 8.56 5.12 14.11
CA ASP A 81 7.82 5.25 15.37
C ASP A 81 7.08 6.59 15.46
N GLY A 82 7.15 7.41 14.41
CA GLY A 82 6.47 8.69 14.35
C GLY A 82 7.08 9.79 15.21
N THR A 83 8.35 9.63 15.63
CA THR A 83 9.02 10.61 16.51
C THR A 83 9.51 11.84 15.76
N ALA A 84 9.60 11.80 14.44
CA ALA A 84 10.07 12.93 13.62
C ALA A 84 9.34 12.92 12.27
N VAL A 85 8.10 13.36 12.27
CA VAL A 85 7.28 13.48 11.06
C VAL A 85 7.44 14.87 10.48
N LEU A 86 7.77 14.97 9.20
CA LEU A 86 8.09 16.22 8.52
C LEU A 86 7.01 17.28 8.73
N GLY A 87 7.39 18.40 9.35
CA GLY A 87 6.50 19.51 9.66
C GLY A 87 5.61 19.32 10.89
N LEU A 88 5.60 18.12 11.49
CA LEU A 88 4.72 17.80 12.60
C LEU A 88 5.43 17.36 13.88
N GLY A 89 6.70 16.94 13.76
CA GLY A 89 7.50 16.52 14.91
C GLY A 89 7.12 15.14 15.43
N ASP A 90 7.15 14.99 16.74
CA ASP A 90 6.84 13.73 17.43
C ASP A 90 5.34 13.61 17.66
N ILE A 91 4.68 12.85 16.80
CA ILE A 91 3.23 12.64 16.85
C ILE A 91 2.82 11.17 17.07
N GLY A 92 3.80 10.29 17.19
CA GLY A 92 3.58 8.86 17.44
C GLY A 92 3.35 8.03 16.17
N PRO A 93 3.42 6.70 16.30
CA PRO A 93 3.36 5.81 15.16
C PRO A 93 1.99 5.79 14.46
N GLU A 94 0.91 5.84 15.20
CA GLU A 94 -0.44 5.81 14.63
C GLU A 94 -0.73 7.06 13.81
N ALA A 95 -0.37 8.24 14.35
CA ALA A 95 -0.59 9.50 13.65
C ALA A 95 0.32 9.67 12.43
N ALA A 96 1.45 8.96 12.38
CA ALA A 96 2.36 8.97 11.24
C ALA A 96 1.91 8.05 10.09
N MET A 97 0.96 7.17 10.33
CA MET A 97 0.53 6.18 9.32
C MET A 97 0.07 6.78 7.99
N PRO A 98 -0.63 7.92 7.93
CA PRO A 98 -1.02 8.49 6.64
C PRO A 98 0.17 8.87 5.73
N VAL A 99 1.31 9.18 6.32
CA VAL A 99 2.53 9.53 5.58
C VAL A 99 3.16 8.30 4.96
#